data_5a0a7a8824be1fb6afaffbf10da8856b
#
_entry.id   5a0a7a8824be1fb6afaffbf10da8856b
#
_cell.length_a   1.000
_cell.length_b   1.000
_cell.length_c   1.000
_cell.angle_alpha   90.00
_cell.angle_beta   90.00
_cell.angle_gamma   90.00
#
_symmetry.space_group_name_H-M   'P 1'
#
loop_
_entity.id
_entity.type
_entity.pdbx_description
1 polymer ?
#
loop_
_entity_poly.entity_id
_entity_poly.type
_entity_poly.pdbx_seq_one_letter_code
_entity_poly.pdbx_strand_id
1 'polypeptide(L)'
;MSVSPLSPRMRTTLRAALAAWIVLLAFTLLAPSSAGPDWVIAHLAQALQGLGLPDVLTHPRRVENMLNVVAFVPLSLLGSLLWPRPSWRDWTAVGFVASFLVEVVQAVALDARSATHADVVANTLGTLIGALLGHLVWRILGPRASEGGADLPDRHASAEELEPPR
;
A
#
# COMPACT_ATOMS: atom_id res chain seq x y z
N MET A 1 -16.02 19.31 0.61
CA MET A 1 -15.61 18.31 -0.39
C MET A 1 -14.10 18.48 -0.59
N SER A 2 -13.29 17.58 -0.07
CA SER A 2 -11.82 17.64 -0.20
C SER A 2 -11.44 17.32 -1.65
N VAL A 3 -11.00 18.31 -2.39
CA VAL A 3 -10.52 18.14 -3.76
C VAL A 3 -9.20 17.36 -3.69
N SER A 4 -9.16 16.17 -4.30
CA SER A 4 -7.93 15.39 -4.41
C SER A 4 -6.89 16.18 -5.21
N PRO A 5 -5.67 16.38 -4.72
CA PRO A 5 -4.62 17.11 -5.43
C PRO A 5 -4.14 16.41 -6.71
N LEU A 6 -4.57 15.15 -6.92
CA LEU A 6 -4.22 14.39 -8.12
C LEU A 6 -5.04 14.86 -9.32
N SER A 7 -4.37 15.18 -10.43
CA SER A 7 -5.05 15.49 -11.69
C SER A 7 -5.89 14.31 -12.18
N PRO A 8 -6.96 14.54 -12.98
CA PRO A 8 -7.77 13.46 -13.54
C PRO A 8 -6.94 12.41 -14.31
N ARG A 9 -5.96 12.86 -15.09
CA ARG A 9 -5.05 11.96 -15.82
C ARG A 9 -4.23 11.08 -14.87
N MET A 10 -3.65 11.67 -13.83
CA MET A 10 -2.89 10.94 -12.82
C MET A 10 -3.74 9.87 -12.13
N ARG A 11 -4.98 10.21 -11.75
CA ARG A 11 -5.91 9.25 -11.13
C ARG A 11 -6.23 8.08 -12.06
N THR A 12 -6.43 8.34 -13.36
CA THR A 12 -6.68 7.28 -14.34
C THR A 12 -5.46 6.38 -14.49
N THR A 13 -4.26 6.96 -14.58
CA THR A 13 -3.01 6.18 -14.67
C THR A 13 -2.80 5.31 -13.42
N LEU A 14 -2.98 5.86 -12.21
CA LEU A 14 -2.84 5.09 -10.98
C LEU A 14 -3.89 3.97 -10.86
N ARG A 15 -5.12 4.21 -11.31
CA ARG A 15 -6.17 3.16 -11.36
C ARG A 15 -5.81 2.05 -12.34
N ALA A 16 -5.33 2.41 -13.52
CA ALA A 16 -4.89 1.44 -14.51
C ALA A 16 -3.70 0.61 -14.00
N ALA A 17 -2.72 1.27 -13.36
CA ALA A 17 -1.58 0.60 -12.74
C ALA A 17 -2.02 -0.35 -11.61
N LEU A 18 -2.93 0.07 -10.75
CA LEU A 18 -3.46 -0.76 -9.67
C LEU A 18 -4.23 -1.96 -10.24
N ALA A 19 -5.09 -1.75 -11.24
CA ALA A 19 -5.84 -2.83 -11.87
C ALA A 19 -4.91 -3.85 -12.54
N ALA A 20 -3.92 -3.39 -13.29
CA ALA A 20 -2.91 -4.25 -13.91
C ALA A 20 -2.13 -5.05 -12.85
N TRP A 21 -1.76 -4.40 -11.73
CA TRP A 21 -1.04 -5.06 -10.64
C TRP A 21 -1.91 -6.12 -9.94
N ILE A 22 -3.20 -5.83 -9.69
CA ILE A 22 -4.14 -6.80 -9.12
C ILE A 22 -4.28 -8.02 -10.04
N VAL A 23 -4.42 -7.80 -11.35
CA VAL A 23 -4.52 -8.90 -12.32
C VAL A 23 -3.24 -9.74 -12.32
N LEU A 24 -2.07 -9.11 -12.30
CA LEU A 24 -0.78 -9.80 -12.23
C LEU A 24 -0.67 -10.64 -10.94
N LEU A 25 -1.01 -10.07 -9.80
CA LEU A 25 -1.00 -10.79 -8.52
C LEU A 25 -1.99 -11.96 -8.52
N ALA A 26 -3.21 -11.73 -8.97
CA ALA A 26 -4.23 -12.78 -9.04
C ALA A 26 -3.76 -13.94 -9.95
N PHE A 27 -3.19 -13.61 -11.11
CA PHE A 27 -2.64 -14.62 -12.02
C PHE A 27 -1.49 -15.40 -11.37
N THR A 28 -0.58 -14.72 -10.68
CA THR A 28 0.58 -15.36 -10.03
C THR A 28 0.18 -16.20 -8.81
N LEU A 29 -0.71 -15.67 -7.97
CA LEU A 29 -1.10 -16.32 -6.71
C LEU A 29 -2.10 -17.46 -6.93
N LEU A 30 -3.00 -17.35 -7.94
CA LEU A 30 -4.05 -18.31 -8.21
C LEU A 30 -3.71 -19.26 -9.39
N ALA A 31 -2.49 -19.16 -9.94
CA ALA A 31 -2.05 -20.08 -10.97
C ALA A 31 -2.04 -21.54 -10.44
N PRO A 32 -2.57 -22.50 -11.19
CA PRO A 32 -2.60 -23.91 -10.78
C PRO A 32 -1.21 -24.53 -10.60
N SER A 33 -0.19 -23.98 -11.28
CA SER A 33 1.19 -24.47 -11.24
C SER A 33 2.12 -23.47 -10.55
N SER A 34 2.94 -23.96 -9.64
CA SER A 34 4.02 -23.19 -9.00
C SER A 34 5.29 -23.08 -9.85
N ALA A 35 5.38 -23.80 -10.98
CA ALA A 35 6.62 -23.92 -11.75
C ALA A 35 7.22 -22.58 -12.19
N GLY A 36 6.40 -21.62 -12.59
CA GLY A 36 6.86 -20.26 -12.94
C GLY A 36 7.43 -19.49 -11.75
N PRO A 37 6.66 -19.30 -10.67
CA PRO A 37 7.17 -18.69 -9.44
C PRO A 37 8.41 -19.40 -8.90
N ASP A 38 8.44 -20.74 -8.83
CA ASP A 38 9.56 -21.52 -8.33
C ASP A 38 10.83 -21.29 -9.15
N TRP A 39 10.70 -21.19 -10.48
CA TRP A 39 11.81 -20.86 -11.37
C TRP A 39 12.39 -19.47 -11.03
N VAL A 40 11.54 -18.46 -10.86
CA VAL A 40 11.98 -17.09 -10.50
C VAL A 40 12.69 -17.09 -9.14
N ILE A 41 12.10 -17.75 -8.14
CA ILE A 41 12.67 -17.87 -6.79
C ILE A 41 14.05 -18.52 -6.84
N ALA A 42 14.17 -19.65 -7.56
CA ALA A 42 15.45 -20.37 -7.66
C ALA A 42 16.54 -19.54 -8.32
N HIS A 43 16.24 -18.86 -9.43
CA HIS A 43 17.22 -18.04 -10.14
C HIS A 43 17.61 -16.81 -9.35
N LEU A 44 16.65 -16.18 -8.67
CA LEU A 44 16.95 -15.04 -7.79
C LEU A 44 17.81 -15.47 -6.59
N ALA A 45 17.49 -16.60 -5.97
CA ALA A 45 18.30 -17.17 -4.88
C ALA A 45 19.75 -17.42 -5.32
N GLN A 46 19.95 -18.03 -6.49
CA GLN A 46 21.27 -18.25 -7.06
C GLN A 46 22.02 -16.95 -7.36
N ALA A 47 21.32 -15.96 -7.93
CA ALA A 47 21.92 -14.66 -8.21
C ALA A 47 22.38 -13.95 -6.92
N LEU A 48 21.55 -13.98 -5.88
CA LEU A 48 21.90 -13.41 -4.57
C LEU A 48 23.10 -14.12 -3.92
N GLN A 49 23.19 -15.45 -4.04
CA GLN A 49 24.37 -16.22 -3.60
C GLN A 49 25.61 -15.81 -4.39
N GLY A 50 25.49 -15.63 -5.71
CA GLY A 50 26.59 -15.17 -6.56
C GLY A 50 27.09 -13.77 -6.20
N LEU A 51 26.26 -12.94 -5.57
CA LEU A 51 26.63 -11.63 -5.02
C LEU A 51 27.27 -11.72 -3.62
N GLY A 52 27.45 -12.92 -3.07
CA GLY A 52 28.07 -13.14 -1.76
C GLY A 52 27.15 -12.95 -0.56
N LEU A 53 25.82 -12.94 -0.76
CA LEU A 53 24.88 -12.89 0.35
C LEU A 53 24.93 -14.22 1.14
N PRO A 54 24.75 -14.18 2.48
CA PRO A 54 24.73 -15.36 3.32
C PRO A 54 23.61 -16.35 2.94
N ASP A 55 23.86 -17.65 3.04
CA ASP A 55 22.90 -18.72 2.74
C ASP A 55 21.56 -18.57 3.47
N VAL A 56 21.59 -18.01 4.68
CA VAL A 56 20.38 -17.72 5.46
C VAL A 56 19.44 -16.79 4.72
N LEU A 57 19.93 -15.84 3.92
CA LEU A 57 19.10 -14.87 3.16
C LEU A 57 18.74 -15.39 1.77
N THR A 58 19.54 -16.28 1.21
CA THR A 58 19.38 -16.81 -0.16
C THR A 58 18.63 -18.13 -0.22
N HIS A 59 18.21 -18.66 0.94
CA HIS A 59 17.37 -19.85 0.98
C HIS A 59 16.05 -19.60 0.20
N PRO A 60 15.63 -20.49 -0.72
CA PRO A 60 14.47 -20.27 -1.60
C PRO A 60 13.22 -19.80 -0.86
N ARG A 61 12.89 -20.40 0.27
CA ARG A 61 11.71 -20.01 1.09
C ARG A 61 11.81 -18.57 1.65
N ARG A 62 13.03 -18.07 1.93
CA ARG A 62 13.23 -16.68 2.34
C ARG A 62 13.06 -15.71 1.18
N VAL A 63 13.61 -16.09 0.03
CA VAL A 63 13.46 -15.33 -1.21
C VAL A 63 11.98 -15.25 -1.60
N GLU A 64 11.23 -16.33 -1.48
CA GLU A 64 9.78 -16.37 -1.67
C GLU A 64 9.05 -15.38 -0.75
N ASN A 65 9.31 -15.43 0.55
CA ASN A 65 8.70 -14.49 1.50
C ASN A 65 9.05 -13.04 1.18
N MET A 66 10.31 -12.75 0.80
CA MET A 66 10.72 -11.40 0.40
C MET A 66 9.99 -10.94 -0.88
N LEU A 67 9.81 -11.82 -1.86
CA LEU A 67 9.05 -11.52 -3.07
C LEU A 67 7.58 -11.25 -2.75
N ASN A 68 6.98 -11.99 -1.83
CA ASN A 68 5.61 -11.77 -1.37
C ASN A 68 5.48 -10.38 -0.71
N VAL A 69 6.43 -10.01 0.17
CA VAL A 69 6.47 -8.64 0.73
C VAL A 69 6.51 -7.61 -0.40
N VAL A 70 7.47 -7.71 -1.32
CA VAL A 70 7.66 -6.75 -2.41
C VAL A 70 6.44 -6.68 -3.32
N ALA A 71 5.80 -7.81 -3.60
CA ALA A 71 4.61 -7.90 -4.45
C ALA A 71 3.39 -7.17 -3.87
N PHE A 72 3.24 -7.11 -2.55
CA PHE A 72 2.11 -6.44 -1.91
C PHE A 72 2.33 -4.95 -1.63
N VAL A 73 3.58 -4.46 -1.69
CA VAL A 73 3.89 -3.02 -1.52
C VAL A 73 3.15 -2.15 -2.54
N PRO A 74 3.22 -2.39 -3.88
CA PRO A 74 2.54 -1.53 -4.84
C PRO A 74 1.02 -1.52 -4.70
N LEU A 75 0.43 -2.63 -4.28
CA LEU A 75 -1.01 -2.76 -4.08
C LEU A 75 -1.54 -1.71 -3.10
N SER A 76 -0.97 -1.66 -1.92
CA SER A 76 -1.40 -0.73 -0.86
C SER A 76 -0.87 0.68 -1.05
N LEU A 77 0.31 0.85 -1.66
CA LEU A 77 0.84 2.14 -2.04
C LEU A 77 -0.10 2.85 -3.02
N LEU A 78 -0.43 2.20 -4.15
CA LEU A 78 -1.33 2.74 -5.16
C LEU A 78 -2.73 2.95 -4.59
N GLY A 79 -3.22 2.01 -3.77
CA GLY A 79 -4.48 2.13 -3.06
C GLY A 79 -4.52 3.36 -2.16
N SER A 80 -3.52 3.56 -1.32
CA SER A 80 -3.43 4.71 -0.42
C SER A 80 -3.33 6.05 -1.18
N LEU A 81 -2.67 6.07 -2.34
CA LEU A 81 -2.61 7.25 -3.19
C LEU A 81 -3.96 7.59 -3.83
N LEU A 82 -4.74 6.58 -4.23
CA LEU A 82 -6.05 6.75 -4.84
C LEU A 82 -7.15 7.08 -3.83
N TRP A 83 -7.07 6.50 -2.64
CA TRP A 83 -8.05 6.66 -1.55
C TRP A 83 -7.34 7.09 -0.25
N PRO A 84 -7.12 8.39 -0.04
CA PRO A 84 -6.37 8.89 1.11
C PRO A 84 -7.14 8.86 2.44
N ARG A 85 -8.45 8.54 2.43
CA ARG A 85 -9.26 8.49 3.66
C ARG A 85 -8.95 7.29 4.56
N PRO A 86 -8.83 6.03 4.04
CA PRO A 86 -8.43 4.92 4.86
C PRO A 86 -7.03 5.13 5.43
N SER A 87 -6.84 4.81 6.70
CA SER A 87 -5.55 4.88 7.37
C SER A 87 -4.63 3.73 6.94
N TRP A 88 -3.35 3.81 7.29
CA TRP A 88 -2.43 2.70 7.08
C TRP A 88 -2.89 1.41 7.78
N ARG A 89 -3.61 1.54 8.93
CA ARG A 89 -4.17 0.40 9.67
C ARG A 89 -5.28 -0.30 8.88
N ASP A 90 -6.16 0.49 8.26
CA ASP A 90 -7.26 -0.04 7.44
C ASP A 90 -6.70 -0.80 6.23
N TRP A 91 -5.70 -0.23 5.55
CA TRP A 91 -5.02 -0.91 4.45
C TRP A 91 -4.34 -2.20 4.89
N THR A 92 -3.66 -2.20 6.04
CA THR A 92 -3.02 -3.39 6.61
C THR A 92 -4.05 -4.47 6.93
N ALA A 93 -5.19 -4.09 7.54
CA ALA A 93 -6.27 -5.03 7.84
C ALA A 93 -6.87 -5.63 6.55
N VAL A 94 -7.11 -4.80 5.52
CA VAL A 94 -7.57 -5.28 4.20
C VAL A 94 -6.57 -6.24 3.58
N GLY A 95 -5.26 -5.92 3.63
CA GLY A 95 -4.21 -6.79 3.11
C GLY A 95 -4.13 -8.12 3.85
N PHE A 96 -4.26 -8.10 5.17
CA PHE A 96 -4.32 -9.33 5.97
C PHE A 96 -5.51 -10.22 5.57
N VAL A 97 -6.72 -9.65 5.51
CA VAL A 97 -7.91 -10.40 5.12
C VAL A 97 -7.80 -10.93 3.70
N ALA A 98 -7.34 -10.10 2.75
CA ALA A 98 -7.16 -10.51 1.36
C ALA A 98 -6.13 -11.65 1.25
N SER A 99 -4.99 -11.53 1.93
CA SER A 99 -3.97 -12.58 1.94
C SER A 99 -4.48 -13.88 2.55
N PHE A 100 -5.18 -13.79 3.68
CA PHE A 100 -5.79 -14.96 4.30
C PHE A 100 -6.80 -15.66 3.37
N LEU A 101 -7.63 -14.90 2.66
CA LEU A 101 -8.57 -15.47 1.69
C LEU A 101 -7.84 -16.14 0.51
N VAL A 102 -6.74 -15.57 0.02
CA VAL A 102 -5.90 -16.21 -0.99
C VAL A 102 -5.39 -17.57 -0.49
N GLU A 103 -4.85 -17.62 0.73
CA GLU A 103 -4.37 -18.86 1.34
C GLU A 103 -5.48 -19.92 1.46
N VAL A 104 -6.70 -19.52 1.88
CA VAL A 104 -7.84 -20.42 1.93
C VAL A 104 -8.18 -20.97 0.54
N VAL A 105 -8.19 -20.12 -0.48
CA VAL A 105 -8.45 -20.55 -1.87
C VAL A 105 -7.36 -21.51 -2.34
N GLN A 106 -6.09 -21.20 -2.08
CA GLN A 106 -4.97 -22.08 -2.45
C GLN A 106 -5.08 -23.44 -1.75
N ALA A 107 -5.37 -23.45 -0.45
CA ALA A 107 -5.51 -24.68 0.34
C ALA A 107 -6.68 -25.57 -0.12
N VAL A 108 -7.78 -24.96 -0.60
CA VAL A 108 -9.00 -25.70 -0.98
C VAL A 108 -9.02 -26.06 -2.47
N ALA A 109 -8.47 -25.20 -3.33
CA ALA A 109 -8.66 -25.31 -4.79
C ALA A 109 -7.38 -25.66 -5.56
N LEU A 110 -6.19 -25.63 -4.93
CA LEU A 110 -4.92 -25.80 -5.62
C LEU A 110 -4.05 -26.87 -4.93
N ASP A 111 -4.23 -28.13 -5.30
CA ASP A 111 -3.51 -29.29 -4.72
C ASP A 111 -1.97 -29.20 -4.80
N ALA A 112 -1.46 -28.43 -5.78
CA ALA A 112 -0.02 -28.27 -6.00
C ALA A 112 0.59 -27.12 -5.17
N ARG A 113 -0.19 -26.38 -4.37
CA ARG A 113 0.28 -25.27 -3.54
C ARG A 113 0.14 -25.57 -2.06
N SER A 114 1.23 -25.35 -1.32
CA SER A 114 1.19 -25.40 0.14
C SER A 114 0.92 -23.98 0.68
N ALA A 115 -0.31 -23.74 1.08
CA ALA A 115 -0.68 -22.53 1.83
C ALA A 115 0.13 -22.47 3.13
N THR A 116 0.78 -21.32 3.41
CA THR A 116 1.58 -21.18 4.63
C THR A 116 1.26 -19.89 5.38
N HIS A 117 1.25 -19.96 6.71
CA HIS A 117 1.08 -18.75 7.55
C HIS A 117 2.17 -17.68 7.27
N ALA A 118 3.35 -18.11 6.78
CA ALA A 118 4.44 -17.21 6.44
C ALA A 118 4.06 -16.29 5.27
N ASP A 119 3.28 -16.78 4.31
CA ASP A 119 2.81 -16.00 3.17
C ASP A 119 1.81 -14.92 3.62
N VAL A 120 0.88 -15.26 4.52
CA VAL A 120 -0.03 -14.27 5.12
C VAL A 120 0.74 -13.16 5.82
N VAL A 121 1.78 -13.52 6.60
CA VAL A 121 2.61 -12.53 7.31
C VAL A 121 3.40 -11.68 6.31
N ALA A 122 4.02 -12.28 5.30
CA ALA A 122 4.80 -11.56 4.28
C ALA A 122 3.94 -10.57 3.49
N ASN A 123 2.79 -11.03 3.00
CA ASN A 123 1.84 -10.20 2.25
C ASN A 123 1.28 -9.04 3.09
N THR A 124 0.96 -9.31 4.36
CA THR A 124 0.49 -8.29 5.30
C THR A 124 1.58 -7.25 5.57
N LEU A 125 2.84 -7.69 5.74
CA LEU A 125 3.97 -6.80 5.91
C LEU A 125 4.19 -5.92 4.68
N GLY A 126 4.11 -6.49 3.47
CA GLY A 126 4.16 -5.73 2.23
C GLY A 126 3.06 -4.68 2.14
N THR A 127 1.83 -5.05 2.50
CA THR A 127 0.70 -4.12 2.56
C THR A 127 0.94 -2.99 3.56
N LEU A 128 1.46 -3.29 4.75
CA LEU A 128 1.81 -2.28 5.76
C LEU A 128 2.85 -1.29 5.22
N ILE A 129 3.94 -1.79 4.63
CA ILE A 129 5.00 -0.96 4.07
C ILE A 129 4.44 -0.05 2.98
N GLY A 130 3.68 -0.59 2.02
CA GLY A 130 3.09 0.19 0.94
C GLY A 130 2.12 1.27 1.44
N ALA A 131 1.29 0.95 2.44
CA ALA A 131 0.37 1.90 3.05
C ALA A 131 1.10 3.04 3.79
N LEU A 132 2.16 2.72 4.52
CA LEU A 132 2.99 3.73 5.19
C LEU A 132 3.70 4.64 4.18
N LEU A 133 4.24 4.08 3.10
CA LEU A 133 4.85 4.85 2.01
C LEU A 133 3.81 5.76 1.34
N GLY A 134 2.62 5.28 1.04
CA GLY A 134 1.54 6.08 0.47
C GLY A 134 1.12 7.22 1.39
N HIS A 135 1.02 6.94 2.68
CA HIS A 135 0.73 7.97 3.69
C HIS A 135 1.84 9.02 3.82
N LEU A 136 3.10 8.58 3.74
CA LEU A 136 4.25 9.48 3.71
C LEU A 136 4.25 10.38 2.48
N VAL A 137 3.98 9.83 1.29
CA VAL A 137 3.85 10.59 0.04
C VAL A 137 2.77 11.68 0.18
N TRP A 138 1.61 11.33 0.76
CA TRP A 138 0.55 12.31 1.01
C TRP A 138 0.95 13.40 2.00
N ARG A 139 1.74 13.09 3.03
CA ARG A 139 2.26 14.10 3.97
C ARG A 139 3.25 15.06 3.32
N ILE A 140 4.05 14.58 2.37
CA ILE A 140 5.08 15.38 1.70
C ILE A 140 4.49 16.22 0.56
N LEU A 141 3.64 15.60 -0.27
CA LEU A 141 3.13 16.19 -1.51
C LEU A 141 1.69 16.74 -1.41
N GLY A 142 0.98 16.38 -0.33
CA GLY A 142 -0.37 16.88 -0.09
C GLY A 142 -0.40 18.38 0.16
N PRO A 143 -1.55 19.04 -0.07
CA PRO A 143 -1.70 20.46 0.24
C PRO A 143 -1.40 20.67 1.73
N ARG A 144 -0.41 21.50 2.03
CA ARG A 144 -0.27 22.02 3.39
C ARG A 144 -1.56 22.76 3.71
N ALA A 145 -2.21 22.40 4.82
CA ALA A 145 -3.24 23.25 5.37
C ALA A 145 -2.57 24.64 5.52
N SER A 146 -2.97 25.59 4.68
CA SER A 146 -2.59 26.97 4.92
C SER A 146 -3.08 27.24 6.34
N GLU A 147 -2.16 27.51 7.26
CA GLU A 147 -2.46 28.19 8.49
C GLU A 147 -3.03 29.55 8.07
N GLY A 148 -4.29 29.53 7.68
CA GLY A 148 -5.09 30.72 7.48
C GLY A 148 -5.08 31.40 8.81
N GLY A 149 -4.34 32.51 8.87
CA GLY A 149 -4.40 33.41 9.99
C GLY A 149 -5.87 33.62 10.33
N ALA A 150 -6.21 33.29 11.56
CA ALA A 150 -7.45 33.77 12.14
C ALA A 150 -7.36 35.28 12.05
N ASP A 151 -8.02 35.85 11.03
CA ASP A 151 -8.39 37.23 10.98
C ASP A 151 -9.39 37.39 12.15
N LEU A 152 -8.81 37.66 13.31
CA LEU A 152 -9.58 38.00 14.49
C LEU A 152 -10.31 39.30 14.13
N PRO A 153 -11.66 39.32 14.08
CA PRO A 153 -12.38 40.56 13.82
C PRO A 153 -11.95 41.56 14.87
N ASP A 154 -11.51 42.71 14.36
CA ASP A 154 -11.02 43.86 15.13
C ASP A 154 -12.09 44.26 16.15
N ARG A 155 -11.91 43.88 17.42
CA ARG A 155 -12.84 44.18 18.52
C ARG A 155 -12.82 45.67 18.90
N HIS A 156 -12.09 46.50 18.16
CA HIS A 156 -11.98 47.93 18.46
C HIS A 156 -13.01 48.83 17.73
N ALA A 157 -13.81 48.26 16.80
CA ALA A 157 -14.78 49.05 16.06
C ALA A 157 -16.15 49.24 16.76
N SER A 158 -16.40 48.61 17.90
CA SER A 158 -17.71 48.63 18.55
C SER A 158 -17.80 49.49 19.83
N ALA A 159 -16.74 50.23 20.17
CA ALA A 159 -16.74 51.02 21.40
C ALA A 159 -17.05 52.51 21.18
N GLU A 160 -17.26 53.00 19.95
CA GLU A 160 -17.38 54.44 19.64
C GLU A 160 -18.79 54.87 19.30
N GLU A 161 -19.79 53.99 19.40
CA GLU A 161 -21.19 54.31 18.99
C GLU A 161 -22.20 54.33 20.16
N LEU A 162 -21.76 54.62 21.36
CA LEU A 162 -22.61 54.75 22.56
C LEU A 162 -22.39 56.10 23.26
N GLU A 163 -22.36 57.25 22.54
CA GLU A 163 -22.61 58.54 23.17
C GLU A 163 -24.05 58.97 22.93
N PRO A 164 -24.90 59.19 23.97
CA PRO A 164 -26.26 59.68 23.83
C PRO A 164 -26.27 61.18 23.50
N PRO A 165 -27.21 61.66 22.69
CA PRO A 165 -27.31 63.12 22.35
C PRO A 165 -27.75 63.91 23.59
N ARG A 166 -27.10 65.05 23.79
CA ARG A 166 -27.46 66.10 24.76
C ARG A 166 -28.68 66.87 24.31
#